data_a25dea26e14db90bf8074369a061976b
#
_entry.id   a25dea26e14db90bf8074369a061976b
#
_cell.length_a   1.000
_cell.length_b   1.000
_cell.length_c   1.000
_cell.angle_alpha   90.00
_cell.angle_beta   90.00
_cell.angle_gamma   90.00
#
_symmetry.space_group_name_H-M   'P 1'
#
loop_
_entity.id
_entity.type
_entity.pdbx_description
1 polymer ?
#
loop_
_entity_poly.entity_id
_entity_poly.type
_entity_poly.pdbx_seq_one_letter_code
_entity_poly.pdbx_strand_id
1 'polypeptide(L)'
;MKVWNYSAGPSMIPVPVMEKAQKEFCDFNGLGMGIVEMSHRSAEYMAVAAEAEQLLRDIMEIPANYKILFEQGGGRGQFAAVPLNILPEDGFADYFVTGHWSRCAYKECAERYGKAILHECVEKDSDGNFYIDYSKMQVTPGAAYAYACINETVNGIEMFNLPETGDVPLIVDMSSNILTRKIDVSKFGAILSRLAHAPRCPPSRPRQRPRANDPF
;
A
#
# COMPACT_ATOMS: atom_id res chain seq x y z
N MET A 1 -24.17 21.30 -8.02
CA MET A 1 -24.35 20.01 -7.29
C MET A 1 -22.97 19.42 -7.06
N LYS A 2 -22.62 19.04 -5.82
CA LYS A 2 -21.32 18.41 -5.52
C LYS A 2 -21.40 16.92 -5.87
N VAL A 3 -20.49 16.43 -6.70
CA VAL A 3 -20.38 15.01 -7.02
C VAL A 3 -19.50 14.30 -5.98
N TRP A 4 -19.99 13.19 -5.45
CA TRP A 4 -19.22 12.30 -4.56
C TRP A 4 -18.48 11.28 -5.43
N ASN A 5 -17.16 11.42 -5.52
CA ASN A 5 -16.32 10.55 -6.34
C ASN A 5 -15.69 9.45 -5.48
N TYR A 6 -16.08 8.21 -5.72
CA TYR A 6 -15.57 7.00 -5.05
C TYR A 6 -14.72 6.14 -5.99
N SER A 7 -14.17 6.71 -7.08
CA SER A 7 -13.32 5.96 -8.00
C SER A 7 -12.10 5.39 -7.28
N ALA A 8 -11.72 4.16 -7.64
CA ALA A 8 -10.53 3.53 -7.10
C ALA A 8 -9.25 4.25 -7.59
N GLY A 9 -8.53 4.82 -6.68
CA GLY A 9 -7.35 5.64 -6.94
C GLY A 9 -7.69 7.14 -7.02
N PRO A 10 -8.29 7.67 -8.12
CA PRO A 10 -8.59 9.11 -8.23
C PRO A 10 -9.91 9.47 -7.52
N SER A 11 -10.01 9.18 -6.24
CA SER A 11 -11.19 9.47 -5.43
C SER A 11 -11.21 10.93 -4.96
N MET A 12 -12.31 11.33 -4.32
CA MET A 12 -12.52 12.69 -3.83
C MET A 12 -11.50 13.05 -2.75
N ILE A 13 -10.84 14.21 -2.92
CA ILE A 13 -10.00 14.82 -1.88
C ILE A 13 -10.90 15.58 -0.89
N PRO A 14 -10.60 15.60 0.42
CA PRO A 14 -11.32 16.40 1.39
C PRO A 14 -11.38 17.89 0.99
N VAL A 15 -12.55 18.51 1.15
CA VAL A 15 -12.79 19.90 0.72
C VAL A 15 -11.77 20.88 1.31
N PRO A 16 -11.46 20.86 2.62
CA PRO A 16 -10.47 21.78 3.18
C PRO A 16 -9.08 21.67 2.53
N VAL A 17 -8.70 20.44 2.13
CA VAL A 17 -7.43 20.21 1.42
C VAL A 17 -7.45 20.84 0.04
N MET A 18 -8.57 20.69 -0.70
CA MET A 18 -8.75 21.30 -2.02
C MET A 18 -8.76 22.83 -1.95
N GLU A 19 -9.43 23.39 -0.96
CA GLU A 19 -9.47 24.83 -0.74
C GLU A 19 -8.09 25.40 -0.40
N LYS A 20 -7.32 24.70 0.45
CA LYS A 20 -5.93 25.06 0.73
C LYS A 20 -5.08 24.98 -0.52
N ALA A 21 -5.15 23.90 -1.27
CA ALA A 21 -4.39 23.72 -2.50
C ALA A 21 -4.74 24.81 -3.56
N GLN A 22 -6.03 25.16 -3.70
CA GLN A 22 -6.47 26.24 -4.58
C GLN A 22 -5.87 27.59 -4.19
N LYS A 23 -5.88 27.91 -2.89
CA LYS A 23 -5.35 29.18 -2.37
C LYS A 23 -3.84 29.29 -2.59
N GLU A 24 -3.12 28.19 -2.44
CA GLU A 24 -1.64 28.15 -2.51
C GLU A 24 -1.12 27.80 -3.91
N PHE A 25 -2.01 27.55 -4.90
CA PHE A 25 -1.62 27.03 -6.21
C PHE A 25 -0.76 28.01 -7.00
N CYS A 26 -1.10 29.30 -6.98
CA CYS A 26 -0.37 30.36 -7.70
C CYS A 26 0.61 31.12 -6.79
N ASP A 27 0.43 31.07 -5.49
CA ASP A 27 1.24 31.81 -4.53
C ASP A 27 1.36 31.04 -3.21
N PHE A 28 2.39 30.23 -3.11
CA PHE A 28 2.66 29.44 -1.90
C PHE A 28 3.28 30.35 -0.84
N ASN A 29 2.52 30.61 0.23
CA ASN A 29 2.97 31.40 1.39
C ASN A 29 3.48 32.83 1.05
N GLY A 30 2.97 33.47 0.01
CA GLY A 30 3.38 34.84 -0.36
C GLY A 30 4.70 34.91 -1.13
N LEU A 31 5.16 33.82 -1.71
CA LEU A 31 6.42 33.76 -2.47
C LEU A 31 6.29 34.28 -3.92
N GLY A 32 5.06 34.57 -4.39
CA GLY A 32 4.81 34.96 -5.76
C GLY A 32 4.96 33.82 -6.79
N MET A 33 5.07 32.57 -6.31
CA MET A 33 5.10 31.36 -7.15
C MET A 33 4.39 30.21 -6.47
N GLY A 34 3.83 29.30 -7.24
CA GLY A 34 3.19 28.07 -6.75
C GLY A 34 4.22 26.97 -6.43
N ILE A 35 3.82 26.00 -5.61
CA ILE A 35 4.70 24.87 -5.25
C ILE A 35 5.14 24.05 -6.47
N VAL A 36 4.33 23.99 -7.53
CA VAL A 36 4.63 23.26 -8.77
C VAL A 36 5.74 23.91 -9.61
N GLU A 37 6.06 25.19 -9.34
CA GLU A 37 7.10 25.96 -10.04
C GLU A 37 8.42 25.97 -9.26
N MET A 38 8.41 25.50 -8.00
CA MET A 38 9.59 25.50 -7.15
C MET A 38 10.59 24.42 -7.55
N SER A 39 11.87 24.77 -7.44
CA SER A 39 12.92 23.76 -7.50
C SER A 39 12.81 22.82 -6.28
N HIS A 40 12.93 21.52 -6.51
CA HIS A 40 12.99 20.53 -5.42
C HIS A 40 14.20 20.73 -4.47
N ARG A 41 15.13 21.63 -4.81
CA ARG A 41 16.30 22.00 -3.99
C ARG A 41 16.13 23.34 -3.28
N SER A 42 15.01 24.04 -3.48
CA SER A 42 14.75 25.28 -2.73
C SER A 42 14.44 24.96 -1.26
N ALA A 43 14.72 25.91 -0.37
CA ALA A 43 14.48 25.73 1.07
C ALA A 43 12.99 25.50 1.37
N GLU A 44 12.12 26.18 0.66
CA GLU A 44 10.67 26.09 0.81
C GLU A 44 10.15 24.71 0.41
N TYR A 45 10.60 24.19 -0.73
CA TYR A 45 10.22 22.82 -1.16
C TYR A 45 10.76 21.76 -0.21
N MET A 46 12.02 21.91 0.21
CA MET A 46 12.64 20.99 1.18
C MET A 46 11.90 20.99 2.51
N ALA A 47 11.37 22.14 2.96
CA ALA A 47 10.55 22.21 4.15
C ALA A 47 9.24 21.44 4.00
N VAL A 48 8.55 21.57 2.86
CA VAL A 48 7.33 20.80 2.57
C VAL A 48 7.62 19.29 2.52
N ALA A 49 8.72 18.89 1.88
CA ALA A 49 9.11 17.48 1.82
C ALA A 49 9.42 16.90 3.21
N ALA A 50 10.13 17.65 4.03
CA ALA A 50 10.46 17.26 5.41
C ALA A 50 9.19 17.16 6.29
N GLU A 51 8.26 18.11 6.15
CA GLU A 51 6.97 18.07 6.84
C GLU A 51 6.15 16.83 6.42
N ALA A 52 6.09 16.53 5.12
CA ALA A 52 5.39 15.36 4.61
C ALA A 52 5.97 14.06 5.17
N GLU A 53 7.30 13.93 5.22
CA GLU A 53 7.96 12.78 5.84
C GLU A 53 7.63 12.66 7.31
N GLN A 54 7.74 13.78 8.06
CA GLN A 54 7.47 13.79 9.50
C GLN A 54 6.01 13.43 9.81
N LEU A 55 5.06 13.96 9.05
CA LEU A 55 3.64 13.62 9.21
C LEU A 55 3.36 12.13 8.97
N LEU A 56 4.02 11.51 7.99
CA LEU A 56 3.90 10.05 7.79
C LEU A 56 4.48 9.28 8.98
N ARG A 57 5.64 9.70 9.51
CA ARG A 57 6.24 9.10 10.70
C ARG A 57 5.32 9.17 11.91
N ASP A 58 4.73 10.35 12.15
CA ASP A 58 3.85 10.58 13.30
C ASP A 58 2.53 9.79 13.20
N ILE A 59 1.89 9.81 12.01
CA ILE A 59 0.59 9.16 11.81
C ILE A 59 0.69 7.64 11.82
N MET A 60 1.75 7.09 11.23
CA MET A 60 1.95 5.64 11.12
C MET A 60 2.85 5.09 12.23
N GLU A 61 3.34 5.94 13.14
CA GLU A 61 4.28 5.55 14.22
C GLU A 61 5.51 4.82 13.66
N ILE A 62 6.09 5.35 12.55
CA ILE A 62 7.21 4.70 11.85
C ILE A 62 8.48 4.75 12.70
N PRO A 63 9.09 3.60 13.05
CA PRO A 63 10.32 3.56 13.82
C PRO A 63 11.49 4.26 13.10
N ALA A 64 12.43 4.80 13.88
CA ALA A 64 13.55 5.60 13.36
C ALA A 64 14.51 4.81 12.43
N ASN A 65 14.53 3.48 12.54
CA ASN A 65 15.34 2.60 11.69
C ASN A 65 14.73 2.39 10.29
N TYR A 66 13.47 2.80 10.05
CA TYR A 66 12.86 2.78 8.72
C TYR A 66 13.16 4.06 7.94
N LYS A 67 13.32 3.93 6.64
CA LYS A 67 13.43 5.05 5.70
C LYS A 67 12.12 5.25 4.96
N ILE A 68 11.76 6.51 4.73
CA ILE A 68 10.65 6.88 3.85
C ILE A 68 11.25 7.38 2.53
N LEU A 69 10.80 6.79 1.42
CA LEU A 69 11.29 7.14 0.09
C LEU A 69 10.10 7.60 -0.76
N PHE A 70 10.22 8.78 -1.36
CA PHE A 70 9.25 9.31 -2.32
C PHE A 70 9.77 9.01 -3.73
N GLU A 71 9.25 7.93 -4.33
CA GLU A 71 9.73 7.40 -5.60
C GLU A 71 8.73 7.65 -6.73
N GLN A 72 9.25 7.79 -7.93
CA GLN A 72 8.45 7.83 -9.15
C GLN A 72 8.15 6.39 -9.66
N GLY A 73 7.26 6.25 -10.67
CA GLY A 73 6.99 4.96 -11.35
C GLY A 73 5.73 4.23 -10.87
N GLY A 74 5.13 4.69 -9.76
CA GLY A 74 3.90 4.12 -9.20
C GLY A 74 4.06 2.66 -8.76
N GLY A 75 2.94 1.97 -8.46
CA GLY A 75 2.96 0.59 -7.94
C GLY A 75 3.68 -0.40 -8.88
N ARG A 76 3.47 -0.31 -10.19
CA ARG A 76 4.15 -1.21 -11.15
C ARG A 76 5.66 -1.01 -11.18
N GLY A 77 6.14 0.23 -11.04
CA GLY A 77 7.56 0.50 -10.89
C GLY A 77 8.13 -0.18 -9.64
N GLN A 78 7.36 -0.20 -8.55
CA GLN A 78 7.78 -0.87 -7.32
C GLN A 78 7.75 -2.39 -7.42
N PHE A 79 6.84 -2.99 -8.20
CA PHE A 79 6.87 -4.44 -8.45
C PHE A 79 8.18 -4.91 -9.09
N ALA A 80 8.77 -4.06 -9.94
CA ALA A 80 10.09 -4.32 -10.52
C ALA A 80 11.24 -3.94 -9.56
N ALA A 81 11.09 -2.82 -8.82
CA ALA A 81 12.14 -2.30 -7.96
C ALA A 81 12.43 -3.21 -6.77
N VAL A 82 11.40 -3.85 -6.18
CA VAL A 82 11.57 -4.76 -5.05
C VAL A 82 12.51 -5.91 -5.39
N PRO A 83 12.23 -6.78 -6.38
CA PRO A 83 13.16 -7.86 -6.71
C PRO A 83 14.52 -7.35 -7.19
N LEU A 84 14.57 -6.22 -7.92
CA LEU A 84 15.82 -5.63 -8.39
C LEU A 84 16.77 -5.26 -7.25
N ASN A 85 16.25 -4.77 -6.13
CA ASN A 85 17.05 -4.26 -5.02
C ASN A 85 17.25 -5.25 -3.87
N ILE A 86 16.31 -6.18 -3.68
CA ILE A 86 16.27 -7.02 -2.47
C ILE A 86 16.57 -8.49 -2.79
N LEU A 87 16.26 -8.96 -4.01
CA LEU A 87 16.45 -10.36 -4.36
C LEU A 87 17.93 -10.65 -4.63
N PRO A 88 18.57 -11.55 -3.87
CA PRO A 88 19.93 -12.00 -4.15
C PRO A 88 20.06 -12.69 -5.52
N GLU A 89 21.26 -12.73 -6.08
CA GLU A 89 21.51 -13.34 -7.38
C GLU A 89 21.05 -14.78 -7.47
N ASP A 90 21.26 -15.57 -6.41
CA ASP A 90 20.81 -16.98 -6.31
C ASP A 90 19.58 -17.15 -5.40
N GLY A 91 18.92 -16.04 -5.02
CA GLY A 91 17.76 -16.03 -4.15
C GLY A 91 16.45 -16.22 -4.91
N PHE A 92 15.40 -16.45 -4.16
CA PHE A 92 14.01 -16.48 -4.63
C PHE A 92 13.09 -15.84 -3.58
N ALA A 93 11.85 -15.57 -3.97
CA ALA A 93 10.86 -14.95 -3.09
C ALA A 93 9.50 -15.63 -3.22
N ASP A 94 8.74 -15.65 -2.12
CA ASP A 94 7.36 -16.12 -2.08
C ASP A 94 6.39 -14.99 -2.40
N TYR A 95 5.37 -15.29 -3.21
CA TYR A 95 4.31 -14.34 -3.56
C TYR A 95 2.95 -14.93 -3.16
N PHE A 96 2.34 -14.35 -2.15
CA PHE A 96 0.99 -14.69 -1.70
C PHE A 96 -0.03 -13.98 -2.56
N VAL A 97 -0.54 -14.69 -3.56
CA VAL A 97 -1.46 -14.12 -4.55
C VAL A 97 -2.90 -14.23 -4.06
N THR A 98 -3.48 -13.06 -3.82
CA THR A 98 -4.87 -12.91 -3.37
C THR A 98 -5.76 -12.20 -4.39
N GLY A 99 -5.18 -11.70 -5.48
CA GLY A 99 -5.95 -11.04 -6.53
C GLY A 99 -5.11 -10.53 -7.69
N HIS A 100 -5.59 -9.46 -8.32
CA HIS A 100 -4.98 -8.91 -9.53
C HIS A 100 -3.59 -8.30 -9.29
N TRP A 101 -3.45 -7.49 -8.24
CA TRP A 101 -2.21 -6.73 -8.02
C TRP A 101 -1.07 -7.61 -7.50
N SER A 102 -1.33 -8.49 -6.56
CA SER A 102 -0.35 -9.47 -6.11
C SER A 102 0.11 -10.39 -7.26
N ARG A 103 -0.82 -10.75 -8.18
CA ARG A 103 -0.47 -11.50 -9.39
C ARG A 103 0.40 -10.71 -10.35
N CYS A 104 0.16 -9.41 -10.50
CA CYS A 104 1.02 -8.54 -11.30
C CYS A 104 2.44 -8.47 -10.73
N ALA A 105 2.57 -8.33 -9.41
CA ALA A 105 3.86 -8.33 -8.74
C ALA A 105 4.60 -9.67 -8.88
N TYR A 106 3.88 -10.80 -8.69
CA TYR A 106 4.42 -12.14 -8.95
C TYR A 106 4.97 -12.28 -10.37
N LYS A 107 4.15 -11.92 -11.37
CA LYS A 107 4.55 -12.03 -12.79
C LYS A 107 5.77 -11.19 -13.10
N GLU A 108 5.85 -9.96 -12.58
CA GLU A 108 7.01 -9.09 -12.79
C GLU A 108 8.30 -9.76 -12.28
N CYS A 109 8.27 -10.38 -11.10
CA CYS A 109 9.41 -11.10 -10.57
C CYS A 109 9.69 -12.39 -11.34
N ALA A 110 8.67 -13.19 -11.63
CA ALA A 110 8.81 -14.48 -12.32
C ALA A 110 9.35 -14.34 -13.75
N GLU A 111 8.81 -13.37 -14.51
CA GLU A 111 9.17 -13.18 -15.92
C GLU A 111 10.54 -12.54 -16.10
N ARG A 112 10.92 -11.61 -15.21
CA ARG A 112 12.21 -10.90 -15.32
C ARG A 112 13.37 -11.61 -14.64
N TYR A 113 13.10 -12.28 -13.54
CA TYR A 113 14.16 -12.86 -12.69
C TYR A 113 14.08 -14.38 -12.61
N GLY A 114 12.93 -14.99 -12.96
CA GLY A 114 12.72 -16.45 -12.88
C GLY A 114 12.75 -17.03 -11.46
N LYS A 115 12.55 -16.20 -10.43
CA LYS A 115 12.86 -16.51 -9.03
C LYS A 115 11.69 -16.25 -8.06
N ALA A 116 10.46 -16.42 -8.54
CA ALA A 116 9.26 -16.23 -7.75
C ALA A 116 8.51 -17.55 -7.56
N ILE A 117 8.15 -17.85 -6.32
CA ILE A 117 7.27 -18.97 -5.96
C ILE A 117 5.87 -18.43 -5.78
N LEU A 118 4.91 -19.05 -6.47
CA LEU A 118 3.50 -18.67 -6.44
C LEU A 118 2.75 -19.45 -5.37
N HIS A 119 2.05 -18.73 -4.49
CA HIS A 119 1.06 -19.28 -3.57
C HIS A 119 -0.31 -18.69 -3.90
N GLU A 120 -1.22 -19.49 -4.44
CA GLU A 120 -2.62 -19.10 -4.70
C GLU A 120 -3.40 -19.15 -3.39
N CYS A 121 -3.69 -17.99 -2.81
CA CYS A 121 -4.21 -17.88 -1.45
C CYS A 121 -5.69 -17.47 -1.38
N VAL A 122 -6.43 -17.53 -2.49
CA VAL A 122 -7.88 -17.25 -2.53
C VAL A 122 -8.64 -18.49 -2.92
N GLU A 123 -9.68 -18.78 -2.15
CA GLU A 123 -10.61 -19.86 -2.37
C GLU A 123 -12.04 -19.34 -2.44
N LYS A 124 -12.96 -20.23 -2.83
CA LYS A 124 -14.41 -19.98 -2.77
C LYS A 124 -15.04 -20.90 -1.73
N ASP A 125 -15.96 -20.33 -0.96
CA ASP A 125 -16.82 -21.13 -0.08
C ASP A 125 -17.95 -21.82 -0.87
N SER A 126 -18.80 -22.58 -0.18
CA SER A 126 -19.95 -23.27 -0.75
C SER A 126 -20.98 -22.34 -1.42
N ASP A 127 -21.00 -21.07 -0.98
CA ASP A 127 -21.94 -20.06 -1.47
C ASP A 127 -21.33 -19.22 -2.61
N GLY A 128 -20.07 -19.54 -2.98
CA GLY A 128 -19.33 -18.89 -4.06
C GLY A 128 -18.64 -17.58 -3.66
N ASN A 129 -18.61 -17.24 -2.36
CA ASN A 129 -17.89 -16.06 -1.87
C ASN A 129 -16.39 -16.33 -1.81
N PHE A 130 -15.60 -15.34 -2.17
CA PHE A 130 -14.16 -15.42 -2.07
C PHE A 130 -13.68 -15.16 -0.63
N TYR A 131 -12.72 -15.96 -0.18
CA TYR A 131 -12.02 -15.74 1.09
C TYR A 131 -10.52 -16.00 0.94
N ILE A 132 -9.72 -15.43 1.85
CA ILE A 132 -8.28 -15.67 1.91
C ILE A 132 -8.03 -16.92 2.76
N ASP A 133 -7.38 -17.90 2.16
CA ASP A 133 -6.90 -19.10 2.85
C ASP A 133 -5.47 -18.88 3.36
N TYR A 134 -5.36 -18.45 4.60
CA TYR A 134 -4.08 -18.20 5.25
C TYR A 134 -3.21 -19.46 5.43
N SER A 135 -3.79 -20.66 5.40
CA SER A 135 -3.03 -21.90 5.50
C SER A 135 -2.07 -22.11 4.32
N LYS A 136 -2.37 -21.47 3.18
CA LYS A 136 -1.54 -21.48 1.98
C LYS A 136 -0.42 -20.44 1.98
N MET A 137 -0.40 -19.54 2.96
CA MET A 137 0.63 -18.51 3.10
C MET A 137 1.82 -19.03 3.90
N GLN A 138 2.40 -20.13 3.42
CA GLN A 138 3.57 -20.75 4.02
C GLN A 138 4.83 -20.26 3.34
N VAL A 139 5.77 -19.73 4.12
CA VAL A 139 7.06 -19.27 3.59
C VAL A 139 7.94 -20.48 3.26
N THR A 140 8.50 -20.48 2.07
CA THR A 140 9.44 -21.50 1.61
C THR A 140 10.79 -21.30 2.31
N PRO A 141 11.38 -22.34 2.92
CA PRO A 141 12.67 -22.22 3.56
C PRO A 141 13.75 -21.65 2.62
N GLY A 142 14.39 -20.56 3.04
CA GLY A 142 15.41 -19.88 2.24
C GLY A 142 14.89 -18.76 1.34
N ALA A 143 13.59 -18.45 1.36
CA ALA A 143 13.05 -17.29 0.66
C ALA A 143 13.69 -15.98 1.16
N ALA A 144 14.09 -15.12 0.24
CA ALA A 144 14.69 -13.83 0.57
C ALA A 144 13.66 -12.85 1.15
N TYR A 145 12.42 -12.95 0.71
CA TYR A 145 11.27 -12.22 1.24
C TYR A 145 9.95 -12.93 0.86
N ALA A 146 8.89 -12.57 1.56
CA ALA A 146 7.53 -12.88 1.18
C ALA A 146 6.81 -11.59 0.74
N TYR A 147 5.98 -11.66 -0.31
CA TYR A 147 5.25 -10.51 -0.84
C TYR A 147 3.74 -10.73 -0.73
N ALA A 148 3.01 -9.69 -0.31
CA ALA A 148 1.55 -9.68 -0.27
C ALA A 148 0.98 -8.33 -0.70
N CYS A 149 -0.18 -8.33 -1.35
CA CYS A 149 -1.01 -7.13 -1.53
C CYS A 149 -2.09 -7.13 -0.44
N ILE A 150 -2.04 -6.12 0.44
CA ILE A 150 -2.94 -6.08 1.61
C ILE A 150 -4.38 -5.73 1.20
N ASN A 151 -4.58 -5.01 0.10
CA ASN A 151 -5.90 -4.73 -0.42
C ASN A 151 -5.92 -4.82 -1.95
N GLU A 152 -6.56 -5.87 -2.44
CA GLU A 152 -6.77 -6.13 -3.87
C GLU A 152 -7.94 -5.28 -4.38
N THR A 153 -7.65 -4.06 -4.80
CA THR A 153 -8.65 -3.05 -5.19
C THR A 153 -9.60 -3.53 -6.28
N VAL A 154 -9.09 -4.30 -7.26
CA VAL A 154 -9.90 -4.83 -8.37
C VAL A 154 -10.85 -5.93 -7.90
N ASN A 155 -10.40 -6.76 -6.97
CA ASN A 155 -11.14 -7.94 -6.51
C ASN A 155 -12.02 -7.64 -5.30
N GLY A 156 -11.80 -6.52 -4.61
CA GLY A 156 -12.49 -6.18 -3.37
C GLY A 156 -12.11 -7.09 -2.19
N ILE A 157 -10.89 -7.62 -2.20
CA ILE A 157 -10.39 -8.52 -1.15
C ILE A 157 -9.36 -7.76 -0.31
N GLU A 158 -9.62 -7.63 0.99
CA GLU A 158 -8.69 -7.02 1.93
C GLU A 158 -8.19 -8.04 2.96
N MET A 159 -6.88 -8.00 3.21
CA MET A 159 -6.18 -8.83 4.19
C MET A 159 -6.19 -8.12 5.54
N PHE A 160 -6.91 -8.67 6.52
CA PHE A 160 -6.99 -8.11 7.88
C PHE A 160 -5.96 -8.74 8.83
N ASN A 161 -5.64 -10.01 8.62
CA ASN A 161 -4.59 -10.71 9.36
C ASN A 161 -3.35 -10.81 8.47
N LEU A 162 -2.17 -10.67 9.06
CA LEU A 162 -0.92 -10.85 8.33
C LEU A 162 -0.53 -12.33 8.28
N PRO A 163 0.14 -12.78 7.20
CA PRO A 163 0.75 -14.10 7.19
C PRO A 163 1.90 -14.17 8.20
N GLU A 164 2.09 -15.34 8.78
CA GLU A 164 3.24 -15.61 9.64
C GLU A 164 4.46 -15.93 8.78
N THR A 165 5.44 -15.01 8.75
CA THR A 165 6.64 -15.16 7.91
C THR A 165 7.92 -15.48 8.70
N GLY A 166 7.83 -15.55 10.04
CA GLY A 166 8.99 -15.74 10.89
C GLY A 166 10.05 -14.66 10.67
N ASP A 167 11.29 -15.07 10.43
CA ASP A 167 12.41 -14.14 10.17
C ASP A 167 12.49 -13.65 8.73
N VAL A 168 11.63 -14.16 7.82
CA VAL A 168 11.59 -13.73 6.42
C VAL A 168 10.87 -12.40 6.31
N PRO A 169 11.50 -11.35 5.73
CA PRO A 169 10.88 -10.04 5.60
C PRO A 169 9.58 -10.09 4.80
N LEU A 170 8.50 -9.53 5.35
CA LEU A 170 7.24 -9.36 4.65
C LEU A 170 7.23 -8.02 3.92
N ILE A 171 7.15 -8.06 2.60
CA ILE A 171 7.02 -6.88 1.73
C ILE A 171 5.56 -6.75 1.33
N VAL A 172 4.96 -5.59 1.51
CA VAL A 172 3.53 -5.41 1.26
C VAL A 172 3.22 -4.22 0.37
N ASP A 173 2.21 -4.41 -0.49
CA ASP A 173 1.56 -3.32 -1.22
C ASP A 173 0.31 -2.88 -0.45
N MET A 174 0.32 -1.63 0.00
CA MET A 174 -0.79 -0.95 0.67
C MET A 174 -1.32 0.23 -0.15
N SER A 175 -1.16 0.23 -1.46
CA SER A 175 -1.49 1.37 -2.33
C SER A 175 -2.94 1.86 -2.16
N SER A 176 -3.87 0.99 -1.85
CA SER A 176 -5.29 1.35 -1.76
C SER A 176 -5.86 1.38 -0.34
N ASN A 177 -5.07 1.03 0.68
CA ASN A 177 -5.53 1.03 2.08
C ASN A 177 -4.53 1.58 3.09
N ILE A 178 -3.42 2.18 2.64
CA ILE A 178 -2.51 2.90 3.55
C ILE A 178 -3.26 4.03 4.26
N LEU A 179 -2.96 4.27 5.53
CA LEU A 179 -3.59 5.29 6.39
C LEU A 179 -5.10 5.06 6.66
N THR A 180 -5.68 3.93 6.25
CA THR A 180 -7.09 3.62 6.55
C THR A 180 -7.30 3.04 7.93
N ARG A 181 -6.26 2.44 8.50
CA ARG A 181 -6.24 1.86 9.85
C ARG A 181 -4.85 1.95 10.46
N LYS A 182 -4.78 1.84 11.79
CA LYS A 182 -3.51 1.73 12.49
C LYS A 182 -2.87 0.37 12.19
N ILE A 183 -1.59 0.38 11.88
CA ILE A 183 -0.77 -0.81 11.63
C ILE A 183 0.50 -0.72 12.46
N ASP A 184 1.09 -1.85 12.77
CA ASP A 184 2.41 -1.94 13.37
C ASP A 184 3.45 -2.08 12.25
N VAL A 185 4.13 -0.96 11.92
CA VAL A 185 5.12 -0.90 10.84
C VAL A 185 6.29 -1.86 11.06
N SER A 186 6.61 -2.18 12.32
CA SER A 186 7.74 -3.09 12.65
C SER A 186 7.56 -4.53 12.15
N LYS A 187 6.34 -4.92 11.78
CA LYS A 187 6.02 -6.23 11.21
C LYS A 187 6.37 -6.38 9.73
N PHE A 188 6.82 -5.32 9.08
CA PHE A 188 7.06 -5.31 7.64
C PHE A 188 8.53 -5.04 7.34
N GLY A 189 9.09 -5.78 6.38
CA GLY A 189 10.39 -5.47 5.80
C GLY A 189 10.34 -4.23 4.92
N ALA A 190 9.25 -4.06 4.14
CA ALA A 190 8.94 -2.85 3.41
C ALA A 190 7.44 -2.71 3.17
N ILE A 191 6.97 -1.46 3.10
CA ILE A 191 5.61 -1.10 2.72
C ILE A 191 5.70 -0.27 1.44
N LEU A 192 5.05 -0.73 0.39
CA LEU A 192 4.89 0.00 -0.86
C LEU A 192 3.53 0.67 -0.86
N SER A 193 3.47 1.90 -1.32
CA SER A 193 2.19 2.57 -1.51
C SER A 193 2.26 3.57 -2.65
N ARG A 194 1.29 3.49 -3.53
CA ARG A 194 0.97 4.58 -4.41
C ARG A 194 0.02 5.51 -3.66
N LEU A 195 0.53 6.59 -3.10
CA LEU A 195 -0.29 7.66 -2.51
C LEU A 195 -1.06 8.39 -3.62
N ALA A 196 -2.08 7.72 -4.14
CA ALA A 196 -3.11 8.36 -4.92
C ALA A 196 -4.29 8.52 -3.98
N HIS A 197 -4.46 9.73 -3.43
CA HIS A 197 -5.67 10.19 -2.75
C HIS A 197 -6.38 9.09 -1.92
N ALA A 198 -5.77 8.66 -0.80
CA ALA A 198 -6.49 7.81 0.14
C ALA A 198 -7.62 8.67 0.75
N PRO A 199 -8.90 8.40 0.45
CA PRO A 199 -9.97 9.08 1.16
C PRO A 199 -9.83 8.66 2.63
N ARG A 200 -9.82 9.62 3.54
CA ARG A 200 -10.16 9.33 4.92
C ARG A 200 -11.59 8.81 4.93
N CYS A 201 -11.75 7.50 4.82
CA CYS A 201 -12.96 6.87 5.32
C CYS A 201 -12.98 7.15 6.82
N PRO A 202 -14.03 7.77 7.39
CA PRO A 202 -14.20 7.73 8.84
C PRO A 202 -14.11 6.25 9.24
N PRO A 203 -13.51 5.92 10.39
CA PRO A 203 -13.36 4.54 10.81
C PRO A 203 -14.73 3.88 10.69
N SER A 204 -14.84 2.94 9.75
CA SER A 204 -16.04 2.13 9.62
C SER A 204 -16.21 1.45 10.97
N ARG A 205 -17.36 1.67 11.62
CA ARG A 205 -17.70 0.85 12.78
C ARG A 205 -17.47 -0.59 12.36
N PRO A 206 -16.77 -1.40 13.16
CA PRO A 206 -16.56 -2.79 12.83
C PRO A 206 -17.93 -3.36 12.47
N ARG A 207 -18.09 -3.88 11.26
CA ARG A 207 -19.26 -4.64 10.91
C ARG A 207 -19.31 -5.78 11.92
N GLN A 208 -20.23 -5.70 12.86
CA GLN A 208 -20.55 -6.85 13.69
C GLN A 208 -20.88 -7.96 12.70
N ARG A 209 -20.10 -9.04 12.74
CA ARG A 209 -20.49 -10.25 12.02
C ARG A 209 -21.93 -10.56 12.45
N PRO A 210 -22.85 -10.85 11.52
CA PRO A 210 -24.13 -11.40 11.91
C PRO A 210 -23.83 -12.58 12.84
N ARG A 211 -24.38 -12.58 14.01
CA ARG A 211 -24.35 -13.77 14.85
C ARG A 211 -25.10 -14.86 14.08
N ALA A 212 -24.61 -16.09 14.13
CA ALA A 212 -25.14 -17.22 13.39
C ALA A 212 -26.64 -17.51 13.61
N ASN A 213 -27.37 -16.66 14.33
CA ASN A 213 -28.78 -16.82 14.69
C ASN A 213 -29.63 -15.54 14.51
N ASP A 214 -29.17 -14.54 13.73
CA ASP A 214 -30.06 -13.43 13.37
C ASP A 214 -30.92 -13.85 12.17
N PRO A 215 -32.24 -13.97 12.29
CA PRO A 215 -33.13 -14.13 11.14
C PRO A 215 -33.16 -12.82 10.34
N PHE A 216 -33.05 -12.91 9.03
CA PHE A 216 -33.04 -11.91 7.96
C PHE A 216 -33.48 -10.52 8.27
#